data_021de43b78bc52e9105722b1f4cf446f
#
_entry.id   021de43b78bc52e9105722b1f4cf446f
#
_cell.length_a   1.000
_cell.length_b   1.000
_cell.length_c   1.000
_cell.angle_alpha   90.00
_cell.angle_beta   90.00
_cell.angle_gamma   90.00
#
_symmetry.space_group_name_H-M   'P 1'
#
loop_
_entity.id
_entity.type
_entity.pdbx_description
1 polymer ?
#
loop_
_entity_poly.entity_id
_entity_poly.type
_entity_poly.pdbx_seq_one_letter_code
_entity_poly.pdbx_strand_id
1 'polypeptide(L)'
;MTDKLENIQDLIFGTKRDRRYTQDSPILPDVWLQFAADRKAPADLLLTPHRDVSAGHLAKTIRKRLKEERKKYNRRRRSPKIAFAQGSVVVHLYFDELIRVVLPMTPWWQRYVWKGTGEYLRQLAADSDATQYLAEALTAFERQDIKDNLPLSPDLLWMARIVGAIADPTKETENASEESEPLKHLKTVRKIQDLIEDLEVPDQNEEKLVWLAGLNREATTAVKKSTLAIKADAARRLFKVDCSSLTWAVVDSGVDARHSAFRAKKKDGSPWDIPTENDGTSWRNRTRVVATYDFNRVRTLLDPDNLTKSKLKELLPDIDEAQWAEVEDLLQGLRRSLQTGRDVDWDLLEPFLRVPHRDPSYKTPLNTHGTHVAGILAGDWEHPEGTNQPPLQGVCPDLRIYDLRVLDDSGRGDEFSVLAALQFIRYLNAHHDYFVIHGANLSLSIRHDVSNYACGRTPVCEECERVVNNGVVVVAAAGNLGMVKYRTLDGVLEGYNAISVTDPGNAESVITVGATHRYRPHSYGVSYFSSRGPTGDGRAKPDLVAPGEKITAPIPGEAKGRKDGTSMAAPHVSGAAAMLMARHKEFVGEASKIKRILCETATDLGRERYFQGSGMLDVLRALQSI
;
A
#
# COMPACT_ATOMS: atom_id res chain seq x y z
N MET A 1 1.25 -6.27 -29.78
CA MET A 1 0.91 -5.86 -28.39
C MET A 1 1.98 -4.93 -27.81
N THR A 2 3.24 -5.17 -28.08
CA THR A 2 4.40 -4.32 -27.74
C THR A 2 4.28 -2.93 -28.36
N ASP A 3 4.04 -2.85 -29.68
CA ASP A 3 4.04 -1.57 -30.43
C ASP A 3 2.96 -0.58 -29.98
N LYS A 4 1.79 -1.09 -29.55
CA LYS A 4 0.71 -0.23 -29.03
C LYS A 4 1.05 0.38 -27.68
N LEU A 5 1.68 -0.39 -26.79
CA LEU A 5 2.07 0.06 -25.47
C LEU A 5 3.21 1.08 -25.59
N GLU A 6 4.17 0.85 -26.48
CA GLU A 6 5.26 1.78 -26.79
C GLU A 6 4.72 3.10 -27.35
N ASN A 7 3.78 3.06 -28.27
CA ASN A 7 3.16 4.26 -28.84
C ASN A 7 2.42 5.10 -27.77
N ILE A 8 1.73 4.45 -26.81
CA ILE A 8 1.07 5.16 -25.70
C ILE A 8 2.11 5.67 -24.69
N GLN A 9 3.18 4.93 -24.45
CA GLN A 9 4.30 5.42 -23.63
C GLN A 9 4.93 6.67 -24.23
N ASP A 10 5.10 6.71 -25.55
CA ASP A 10 5.60 7.89 -26.24
C ASP A 10 4.64 9.07 -26.16
N LEU A 11 3.33 8.85 -26.22
CA LEU A 11 2.33 9.90 -26.00
C LEU A 11 2.35 10.47 -24.57
N ILE A 12 2.74 9.67 -23.57
CA ILE A 12 2.78 10.06 -22.16
C ILE A 12 4.15 10.67 -21.81
N PHE A 13 5.24 10.08 -22.27
CA PHE A 13 6.60 10.38 -21.81
C PHE A 13 7.54 10.93 -22.91
N GLY A 14 7.14 10.94 -24.18
CA GLY A 14 8.01 11.18 -25.30
C GLY A 14 8.65 12.57 -25.34
N THR A 15 7.89 13.63 -25.49
CA THR A 15 8.41 15.00 -25.57
C THR A 15 8.32 15.76 -24.25
N LYS A 16 9.07 16.87 -24.10
CA LYS A 16 8.92 17.78 -22.93
C LYS A 16 7.48 18.33 -22.82
N ARG A 17 6.84 18.53 -23.96
CA ARG A 17 5.47 19.04 -24.07
C ARG A 17 4.45 17.99 -23.59
N ASP A 18 4.58 16.75 -24.05
CA ASP A 18 3.68 15.66 -23.65
C ASP A 18 3.79 15.40 -22.14
N ARG A 19 5.00 15.43 -21.60
CA ARG A 19 5.23 15.31 -20.14
C ARG A 19 4.55 16.41 -19.33
N ARG A 20 4.45 17.65 -19.83
CA ARG A 20 3.73 18.72 -19.16
C ARG A 20 2.24 18.39 -19.00
N TYR A 21 1.59 17.98 -20.09
CA TYR A 21 0.17 17.61 -20.02
C TYR A 21 -0.08 16.41 -19.12
N THR A 22 0.84 15.45 -19.11
CA THR A 22 0.82 14.30 -18.22
C THR A 22 0.92 14.72 -16.75
N GLN A 23 1.80 15.67 -16.43
CA GLN A 23 2.01 16.17 -15.07
C GLN A 23 0.81 17.00 -14.56
N ASP A 24 0.15 17.73 -15.44
CA ASP A 24 -1.02 18.54 -15.10
C ASP A 24 -2.32 17.71 -15.03
N SER A 25 -2.31 16.49 -15.57
CA SER A 25 -3.46 15.56 -15.56
C SER A 25 -3.73 15.01 -14.16
N PRO A 26 -5.00 14.97 -13.72
CA PRO A 26 -5.39 14.32 -12.47
C PRO A 26 -5.40 12.78 -12.57
N ILE A 27 -5.33 12.23 -13.78
CA ILE A 27 -5.23 10.79 -14.01
C ILE A 27 -3.75 10.45 -14.23
N LEU A 28 -3.20 9.64 -13.34
CA LEU A 28 -1.79 9.29 -13.39
C LEU A 28 -1.43 8.43 -14.62
N PRO A 29 -0.20 8.52 -15.12
CA PRO A 29 0.27 7.76 -16.28
C PRO A 29 0.06 6.26 -16.18
N ASP A 30 0.24 5.66 -15.01
CA ASP A 30 0.08 4.23 -14.76
C ASP A 30 -1.37 3.76 -15.01
N VAL A 31 -2.36 4.60 -14.74
CA VAL A 31 -3.77 4.32 -15.03
C VAL A 31 -4.02 4.23 -16.55
N TRP A 32 -3.46 5.17 -17.32
CA TRP A 32 -3.55 5.14 -18.78
C TRP A 32 -2.87 3.90 -19.36
N LEU A 33 -1.69 3.55 -18.87
CA LEU A 33 -0.95 2.36 -19.30
C LEU A 33 -1.67 1.06 -18.95
N GLN A 34 -2.31 0.99 -17.79
CA GLN A 34 -3.11 -0.16 -17.38
C GLN A 34 -4.25 -0.43 -18.36
N PHE A 35 -5.02 0.61 -18.73
CA PHE A 35 -6.09 0.49 -19.71
C PHE A 35 -5.59 0.31 -21.15
N ALA A 36 -4.38 0.78 -21.45
CA ALA A 36 -3.73 0.51 -22.73
C ALA A 36 -3.38 -0.97 -22.90
N ALA A 37 -2.93 -1.60 -21.83
CA ALA A 37 -2.60 -3.04 -21.80
C ALA A 37 -3.86 -3.91 -21.97
N ASP A 38 -4.96 -3.60 -21.29
CA ASP A 38 -6.25 -4.27 -21.47
C ASP A 38 -7.43 -3.32 -21.20
N ARG A 39 -7.97 -2.73 -22.27
CA ARG A 39 -9.15 -1.84 -22.22
C ARG A 39 -10.42 -2.53 -21.70
N LYS A 40 -10.56 -3.84 -21.91
CA LYS A 40 -11.77 -4.58 -21.54
C LYS A 40 -11.78 -5.01 -20.09
N ALA A 41 -10.63 -5.13 -19.47
CA ALA A 41 -10.50 -5.40 -18.05
C ALA A 41 -10.77 -4.13 -17.24
N PRO A 42 -11.45 -4.24 -16.10
CA PRO A 42 -11.54 -3.15 -15.14
C PRO A 42 -10.23 -3.02 -14.37
N ALA A 43 -9.94 -1.81 -13.88
CA ALA A 43 -8.79 -1.53 -13.03
C ALA A 43 -9.22 -1.11 -11.63
N ASP A 44 -8.45 -1.48 -10.62
CA ASP A 44 -8.57 -0.98 -9.26
C ASP A 44 -7.87 0.36 -9.14
N LEU A 45 -8.64 1.41 -8.91
CA LEU A 45 -8.14 2.78 -8.78
C LEU A 45 -8.20 3.25 -7.34
N LEU A 46 -7.18 3.99 -6.93
CA LEU A 46 -7.15 4.73 -5.68
C LEU A 46 -7.35 6.22 -6.00
N LEU A 47 -8.46 6.79 -5.54
CA LEU A 47 -8.83 8.18 -5.77
C LEU A 47 -8.57 9.00 -4.51
N THR A 48 -7.89 10.13 -4.68
CA THR A 48 -7.70 11.13 -3.63
C THR A 48 -8.78 12.21 -3.77
N PRO A 49 -9.59 12.46 -2.73
CA PRO A 49 -10.57 13.55 -2.75
C PRO A 49 -9.90 14.92 -2.85
N HIS A 50 -10.62 15.91 -3.36
CA HIS A 50 -10.22 17.31 -3.24
C HIS A 50 -10.20 17.74 -1.76
N ARG A 51 -9.39 18.76 -1.40
CA ARG A 51 -9.11 19.17 -0.02
C ARG A 51 -10.35 19.39 0.85
N ASP A 52 -11.44 19.90 0.25
CA ASP A 52 -12.67 20.26 0.95
C ASP A 52 -13.74 19.15 0.87
N VAL A 53 -13.37 17.96 0.41
CA VAL A 53 -14.29 16.85 0.15
C VAL A 53 -13.92 15.64 1.01
N SER A 54 -14.88 15.10 1.76
CA SER A 54 -14.66 13.83 2.47
C SER A 54 -14.63 12.64 1.51
N ALA A 55 -13.84 11.63 1.84
CA ALA A 55 -13.76 10.39 1.06
C ALA A 55 -15.13 9.68 0.99
N GLY A 56 -15.92 9.75 2.06
CA GLY A 56 -17.28 9.21 2.10
C GLY A 56 -18.23 9.91 1.13
N HIS A 57 -18.16 11.25 1.03
CA HIS A 57 -18.95 12.01 0.07
C HIS A 57 -18.57 11.66 -1.38
N LEU A 58 -17.27 11.59 -1.68
CA LEU A 58 -16.76 11.18 -2.98
C LEU A 58 -17.24 9.75 -3.34
N ALA A 59 -17.11 8.80 -2.44
CA ALA A 59 -17.52 7.41 -2.65
C ALA A 59 -19.03 7.29 -2.93
N LYS A 60 -19.85 8.04 -2.19
CA LYS A 60 -21.31 8.11 -2.39
C LYS A 60 -21.68 8.67 -3.77
N THR A 61 -21.03 9.76 -4.17
CA THR A 61 -21.25 10.39 -5.48
C THR A 61 -20.84 9.49 -6.62
N ILE A 62 -19.66 8.86 -6.55
CA ILE A 62 -19.20 7.89 -7.55
C ILE A 62 -20.18 6.71 -7.67
N ARG A 63 -20.66 6.16 -6.54
CA ARG A 63 -21.62 5.06 -6.54
C ARG A 63 -22.92 5.45 -7.23
N LYS A 64 -23.44 6.64 -6.98
CA LYS A 64 -24.65 7.17 -7.62
C LYS A 64 -24.45 7.27 -9.14
N ARG A 65 -23.41 7.99 -9.59
CA ARG A 65 -23.11 8.19 -11.01
C ARG A 65 -22.85 6.89 -11.76
N LEU A 66 -22.14 5.93 -11.17
CA LEU A 66 -21.92 4.62 -11.77
C LEU A 66 -23.22 3.83 -11.95
N LYS A 67 -24.16 3.91 -11.01
CA LYS A 67 -25.47 3.27 -11.14
C LYS A 67 -26.29 3.90 -12.27
N GLU A 68 -26.28 5.21 -12.38
CA GLU A 68 -26.95 5.97 -13.45
C GLU A 68 -26.34 5.66 -14.81
N GLU A 69 -25.02 5.71 -14.93
CA GLU A 69 -24.25 5.39 -16.14
C GLU A 69 -24.54 3.96 -16.64
N ARG A 70 -24.46 2.97 -15.76
CA ARG A 70 -24.72 1.56 -16.10
C ARG A 70 -26.16 1.31 -16.53
N LYS A 71 -27.12 2.02 -15.93
CA LYS A 71 -28.53 1.96 -16.32
C LYS A 71 -28.75 2.59 -17.70
N LYS A 72 -28.17 3.77 -17.96
CA LYS A 72 -28.29 4.52 -19.22
C LYS A 72 -27.84 3.69 -20.42
N TYR A 73 -26.71 2.98 -20.29
CA TYR A 73 -26.15 2.17 -21.39
C TYR A 73 -26.50 0.68 -21.32
N ASN A 74 -27.50 0.30 -20.51
CA ASN A 74 -27.96 -1.10 -20.34
C ASN A 74 -26.82 -2.12 -20.16
N ARG A 75 -25.78 -1.74 -19.42
CA ARG A 75 -24.56 -2.56 -19.23
C ARG A 75 -24.75 -3.53 -18.10
N ARG A 76 -24.79 -4.84 -18.40
CA ARG A 76 -24.80 -5.92 -17.41
C ARG A 76 -23.41 -6.09 -16.80
N ARG A 77 -23.02 -5.20 -15.91
CA ARG A 77 -21.77 -5.28 -15.11
C ARG A 77 -22.10 -5.64 -13.65
N ARG A 78 -21.16 -6.29 -12.97
CA ARG A 78 -21.28 -6.54 -11.52
C ARG A 78 -21.40 -5.20 -10.78
N SER A 79 -22.04 -5.23 -9.60
CA SER A 79 -22.13 -4.04 -8.75
C SER A 79 -20.77 -3.38 -8.54
N PRO A 80 -20.70 -2.03 -8.51
CA PRO A 80 -19.42 -1.34 -8.32
C PRO A 80 -18.80 -1.71 -6.98
N LYS A 81 -17.54 -2.13 -6.98
CA LYS A 81 -16.77 -2.33 -5.75
C LYS A 81 -16.16 -1.01 -5.35
N ILE A 82 -16.73 -0.34 -4.36
CA ILE A 82 -16.29 0.97 -3.86
C ILE A 82 -16.15 0.87 -2.35
N ALA A 83 -14.97 1.20 -1.85
CA ALA A 83 -14.72 1.36 -0.43
C ALA A 83 -13.93 2.66 -0.19
N PHE A 84 -14.01 3.22 1.02
CA PHE A 84 -13.30 4.43 1.36
C PHE A 84 -12.76 4.37 2.79
N ALA A 85 -11.67 5.08 3.00
CA ALA A 85 -11.09 5.35 4.30
C ALA A 85 -10.71 6.83 4.35
N GLN A 86 -10.26 7.33 5.48
CA GLN A 86 -9.91 8.74 5.63
C GLN A 86 -8.91 9.18 4.55
N GLY A 87 -9.31 10.09 3.68
CA GLY A 87 -8.46 10.66 2.62
C GLY A 87 -8.34 9.84 1.33
N SER A 88 -8.99 8.67 1.19
CA SER A 88 -8.85 7.83 0.01
C SER A 88 -10.13 7.06 -0.32
N VAL A 89 -10.39 6.85 -1.61
CA VAL A 89 -11.48 6.00 -2.12
C VAL A 89 -10.89 4.98 -3.07
N VAL A 90 -11.11 3.69 -2.82
CA VAL A 90 -10.76 2.64 -3.78
C VAL A 90 -12.01 2.26 -4.58
N VAL A 91 -11.85 2.16 -5.89
CA VAL A 91 -12.96 1.85 -6.80
C VAL A 91 -12.50 0.99 -7.97
N HIS A 92 -13.31 0.01 -8.32
CA HIS A 92 -13.07 -0.90 -9.45
C HIS A 92 -13.84 -0.42 -10.67
N LEU A 93 -13.13 0.14 -11.67
CA LEU A 93 -13.71 0.82 -12.83
C LEU A 93 -13.25 0.24 -14.15
N TYR A 94 -14.14 0.30 -15.12
CA TYR A 94 -13.80 0.13 -16.52
C TYR A 94 -13.32 1.44 -17.14
N PHE A 95 -12.61 1.36 -18.26
CA PHE A 95 -12.07 2.52 -18.97
C PHE A 95 -13.11 3.61 -19.27
N ASP A 96 -14.26 3.23 -19.80
CA ASP A 96 -15.36 4.16 -20.10
C ASP A 96 -15.97 4.79 -18.84
N GLU A 97 -15.98 4.08 -17.70
CA GLU A 97 -16.44 4.60 -16.43
C GLU A 97 -15.43 5.61 -15.83
N LEU A 98 -14.12 5.40 -16.02
CA LEU A 98 -13.11 6.41 -15.70
C LEU A 98 -13.38 7.73 -16.46
N ILE A 99 -13.60 7.64 -17.78
CA ILE A 99 -13.80 8.82 -18.64
C ILE A 99 -15.11 9.53 -18.33
N ARG A 100 -16.21 8.79 -18.16
CA ARG A 100 -17.54 9.37 -18.02
C ARG A 100 -17.93 9.74 -16.60
N VAL A 101 -17.36 9.08 -15.60
CA VAL A 101 -17.75 9.29 -14.21
C VAL A 101 -16.67 10.04 -13.42
N VAL A 102 -15.41 9.60 -13.46
CA VAL A 102 -14.35 10.14 -12.62
C VAL A 102 -13.76 11.42 -13.19
N LEU A 103 -13.40 11.41 -14.47
CA LEU A 103 -12.72 12.53 -15.11
C LEU A 103 -13.51 13.85 -15.04
N PRO A 104 -14.85 13.89 -15.26
CA PRO A 104 -15.64 15.11 -15.13
C PRO A 104 -15.67 15.72 -13.70
N MET A 105 -15.43 14.91 -12.67
CA MET A 105 -15.38 15.38 -11.28
C MET A 105 -14.03 16.01 -10.89
N THR A 106 -13.11 16.17 -11.83
CA THR A 106 -11.79 16.76 -11.57
C THR A 106 -11.78 18.27 -11.83
N PRO A 107 -11.03 19.08 -11.03
CA PRO A 107 -10.83 20.49 -11.31
C PRO A 107 -10.17 20.74 -12.67
N TRP A 108 -9.29 19.83 -13.09
CA TRP A 108 -8.58 19.90 -14.37
C TRP A 108 -9.54 19.84 -15.54
N TRP A 109 -10.48 18.88 -15.55
CA TRP A 109 -11.52 18.76 -16.59
C TRP A 109 -12.30 20.05 -16.73
N GLN A 110 -12.80 20.59 -15.63
CA GLN A 110 -13.63 21.80 -15.63
C GLN A 110 -12.86 23.05 -16.07
N ARG A 111 -11.59 23.17 -15.66
CA ARG A 111 -10.78 24.38 -15.91
C ARG A 111 -10.13 24.37 -17.31
N TYR A 112 -9.58 23.25 -17.72
CA TYR A 112 -8.71 23.18 -18.90
C TYR A 112 -9.37 22.48 -20.10
N VAL A 113 -10.31 21.57 -19.86
CA VAL A 113 -10.94 20.81 -20.93
C VAL A 113 -12.30 21.41 -21.30
N TRP A 114 -13.11 21.71 -20.31
CA TRP A 114 -14.49 22.15 -20.54
C TRP A 114 -14.64 23.67 -20.76
N LYS A 115 -13.88 24.50 -20.07
CA LYS A 115 -13.98 25.96 -20.13
C LYS A 115 -13.55 26.47 -21.51
N GLY A 116 -14.51 26.92 -22.32
CA GLY A 116 -14.28 27.41 -23.70
C GLY A 116 -14.44 26.37 -24.81
N THR A 117 -14.53 25.07 -24.47
CA THR A 117 -14.68 24.00 -25.45
C THR A 117 -15.96 23.20 -25.28
N GLY A 118 -16.69 23.36 -24.17
CA GLY A 118 -17.87 22.58 -23.84
C GLY A 118 -19.01 22.71 -24.85
N GLU A 119 -19.20 23.90 -25.41
CA GLU A 119 -20.20 24.13 -26.47
C GLU A 119 -19.79 23.47 -27.78
N TYR A 120 -18.49 23.50 -28.07
CA TYR A 120 -17.93 22.84 -29.27
C TYR A 120 -17.98 21.32 -29.18
N LEU A 121 -17.71 20.75 -28.00
CA LEU A 121 -17.82 19.30 -27.74
C LEU A 121 -19.29 18.82 -27.88
N ARG A 122 -20.29 19.66 -27.58
CA ARG A 122 -21.71 19.35 -27.85
C ARG A 122 -22.04 19.36 -29.33
N GLN A 123 -21.46 20.29 -30.08
CA GLN A 123 -21.66 20.36 -31.55
C GLN A 123 -21.01 19.17 -32.25
N LEU A 124 -19.89 18.62 -31.72
CA LEU A 124 -19.24 17.41 -32.21
C LEU A 124 -20.18 16.20 -32.30
N ALA A 125 -21.15 16.09 -31.40
CA ALA A 125 -22.11 14.99 -31.40
C ALA A 125 -23.17 15.13 -32.52
N ALA A 126 -23.42 16.36 -33.01
CA ALA A 126 -24.52 16.68 -33.91
C ALA A 126 -24.08 17.06 -35.34
N ASP A 127 -22.79 17.35 -35.57
CA ASP A 127 -22.31 17.97 -36.80
C ASP A 127 -21.07 17.28 -37.37
N SER A 128 -21.14 16.87 -38.66
CA SER A 128 -20.03 16.25 -39.41
C SER A 128 -18.83 17.21 -39.57
N ASP A 129 -19.07 18.50 -39.67
CA ASP A 129 -18.04 19.51 -39.90
C ASP A 129 -17.22 19.71 -38.62
N ALA A 130 -17.84 19.64 -37.42
CA ALA A 130 -17.16 19.65 -36.14
C ALA A 130 -16.23 18.44 -35.94
N THR A 131 -16.66 17.27 -36.44
CA THR A 131 -15.85 16.05 -36.41
C THR A 131 -14.57 16.19 -37.23
N GLN A 132 -14.71 16.76 -38.43
CA GLN A 132 -13.59 17.01 -39.33
C GLN A 132 -12.62 18.04 -38.75
N TYR A 133 -13.14 19.12 -38.15
CA TYR A 133 -12.33 20.15 -37.50
C TYR A 133 -11.49 19.61 -36.31
N LEU A 134 -12.07 18.72 -35.50
CA LEU A 134 -11.30 18.08 -34.43
C LEU A 134 -10.20 17.17 -34.98
N ALA A 135 -10.46 16.46 -36.08
CA ALA A 135 -9.44 15.65 -36.73
C ALA A 135 -8.29 16.51 -37.30
N GLU A 136 -8.61 17.64 -37.92
CA GLU A 136 -7.63 18.61 -38.39
C GLU A 136 -6.83 19.24 -37.24
N ALA A 137 -7.50 19.60 -36.13
CA ALA A 137 -6.87 20.12 -34.93
C ALA A 137 -5.94 19.10 -34.25
N LEU A 138 -6.30 17.82 -34.21
CA LEU A 138 -5.42 16.74 -33.74
C LEU A 138 -4.19 16.57 -34.61
N THR A 139 -4.37 16.65 -35.95
CA THR A 139 -3.26 16.59 -36.91
C THR A 139 -2.30 17.77 -36.74
N ALA A 140 -2.82 18.98 -36.57
CA ALA A 140 -2.00 20.18 -36.33
C ALA A 140 -1.28 20.09 -34.98
N PHE A 141 -1.95 19.54 -33.95
CA PHE A 141 -1.35 19.32 -32.65
C PHE A 141 -0.18 18.33 -32.69
N GLU A 142 -0.27 17.26 -33.48
CA GLU A 142 0.82 16.29 -33.68
C GLU A 142 2.00 16.89 -34.42
N ARG A 143 1.76 17.68 -35.45
CA ARG A 143 2.80 18.35 -36.25
C ARG A 143 3.47 19.54 -35.55
N GLN A 144 3.04 19.86 -34.33
CA GLN A 144 3.47 21.04 -33.58
C GLN A 144 3.18 22.39 -34.29
N ASP A 145 2.25 22.39 -35.22
CA ASP A 145 1.85 23.55 -36.03
C ASP A 145 0.57 24.18 -35.45
N ILE A 146 0.65 24.51 -34.13
CA ILE A 146 -0.50 25.09 -33.41
C ILE A 146 -0.55 26.59 -33.71
N LYS A 147 -1.56 27.02 -34.43
CA LYS A 147 -1.93 28.43 -34.52
C LYS A 147 -2.55 28.90 -33.22
N ASP A 148 -2.14 30.06 -32.71
CA ASP A 148 -2.56 30.64 -31.41
C ASP A 148 -4.07 30.84 -31.23
N ASN A 149 -4.91 30.55 -32.24
CA ASN A 149 -6.35 30.79 -32.24
C ASN A 149 -7.21 29.51 -32.35
N LEU A 150 -6.70 28.35 -31.95
CA LEU A 150 -7.55 27.15 -31.87
C LEU A 150 -8.56 27.27 -30.73
N PRO A 151 -9.88 27.09 -30.98
CA PRO A 151 -10.90 27.11 -29.91
C PRO A 151 -10.82 25.89 -28.97
N LEU A 152 -9.94 24.93 -29.26
CA LEU A 152 -9.73 23.72 -28.50
C LEU A 152 -8.49 23.85 -27.62
N SER A 153 -8.61 23.53 -26.33
CA SER A 153 -7.45 23.55 -25.44
C SER A 153 -6.43 22.47 -25.79
N PRO A 154 -5.13 22.75 -25.70
CA PRO A 154 -4.09 21.74 -25.90
C PRO A 154 -4.22 20.54 -24.97
N ASP A 155 -4.73 20.73 -23.76
CA ASP A 155 -5.00 19.64 -22.79
C ASP A 155 -6.10 18.70 -23.29
N LEU A 156 -7.15 19.24 -23.91
CA LEU A 156 -8.18 18.43 -24.55
C LEU A 156 -7.63 17.60 -25.72
N LEU A 157 -6.81 18.22 -26.57
CA LEU A 157 -6.22 17.54 -27.73
C LEU A 157 -5.29 16.40 -27.29
N TRP A 158 -4.46 16.65 -26.26
CA TRP A 158 -3.62 15.61 -25.66
C TRP A 158 -4.44 14.46 -25.08
N MET A 159 -5.47 14.77 -24.27
CA MET A 159 -6.37 13.76 -23.71
C MET A 159 -7.09 12.97 -24.83
N ALA A 160 -7.56 13.65 -25.85
CA ALA A 160 -8.24 13.02 -27.00
C ALA A 160 -7.32 12.01 -27.70
N ARG A 161 -6.03 12.32 -27.87
CA ARG A 161 -5.05 11.39 -28.44
C ARG A 161 -4.88 10.14 -27.58
N ILE A 162 -4.71 10.27 -26.27
CA ILE A 162 -4.55 9.13 -25.37
C ILE A 162 -5.82 8.28 -25.33
N VAL A 163 -6.98 8.92 -25.15
CA VAL A 163 -8.27 8.21 -25.13
C VAL A 163 -8.53 7.50 -26.46
N GLY A 164 -8.26 8.15 -27.58
CA GLY A 164 -8.38 7.56 -28.91
C GLY A 164 -7.44 6.36 -29.10
N ALA A 165 -6.17 6.49 -28.74
CA ALA A 165 -5.18 5.41 -28.83
C ALA A 165 -5.54 4.19 -27.96
N ILE A 166 -6.09 4.41 -26.77
CA ILE A 166 -6.60 3.33 -25.90
C ILE A 166 -7.89 2.73 -26.46
N ALA A 167 -8.77 3.56 -27.03
CA ALA A 167 -10.06 3.13 -27.56
C ALA A 167 -9.95 2.34 -28.86
N ASP A 168 -8.86 2.47 -29.61
CA ASP A 168 -8.67 1.76 -30.88
C ASP A 168 -8.01 0.39 -30.71
N PRO A 169 -8.73 -0.72 -30.92
CA PRO A 169 -8.17 -2.06 -30.87
C PRO A 169 -7.67 -2.53 -32.24
N THR A 170 -7.55 -1.68 -33.28
CA THR A 170 -7.13 -2.14 -34.59
C THR A 170 -5.77 -2.83 -34.50
N LYS A 171 -5.79 -4.15 -34.74
CA LYS A 171 -4.65 -4.87 -35.28
C LYS A 171 -4.24 -4.11 -36.53
N GLU A 172 -3.02 -3.65 -36.62
CA GLU A 172 -2.41 -3.38 -37.91
C GLU A 172 -2.42 -4.70 -38.68
N THR A 173 -3.42 -4.86 -39.56
CA THR A 173 -3.26 -5.75 -40.69
C THR A 173 -2.11 -5.16 -41.50
N GLU A 174 -1.20 -5.99 -41.93
CA GLU A 174 0.03 -5.66 -42.67
C GLU A 174 -0.13 -4.79 -43.93
N ASN A 175 -1.32 -4.23 -44.19
CA ASN A 175 -1.66 -3.39 -45.30
C ASN A 175 -2.02 -1.93 -44.93
N ALA A 176 -1.71 -1.45 -43.75
CA ALA A 176 -2.06 -0.09 -43.27
C ALA A 176 -1.10 1.02 -43.74
N SER A 177 -0.24 0.77 -44.73
CA SER A 177 0.73 1.73 -45.27
C SER A 177 0.16 2.84 -46.15
N GLU A 178 -1.13 2.87 -46.44
CA GLU A 178 -1.74 3.84 -47.37
C GLU A 178 -2.94 4.64 -46.82
N GLU A 179 -3.34 4.51 -45.55
CA GLU A 179 -4.38 5.39 -45.03
C GLU A 179 -3.78 6.79 -44.71
N SER A 180 -4.37 7.84 -45.28
CA SER A 180 -3.96 9.23 -45.02
C SER A 180 -4.17 9.58 -43.52
N GLU A 181 -3.26 10.36 -42.92
CA GLU A 181 -3.33 10.80 -41.51
C GLU A 181 -4.71 11.38 -41.09
N PRO A 182 -5.40 12.18 -41.92
CA PRO A 182 -6.75 12.67 -41.61
C PRO A 182 -7.80 11.57 -41.42
N LEU A 183 -7.68 10.45 -42.13
CA LEU A 183 -8.61 9.31 -41.98
C LEU A 183 -8.42 8.55 -40.67
N LYS A 184 -7.16 8.44 -40.17
CA LYS A 184 -6.86 7.86 -38.87
C LYS A 184 -7.46 8.71 -37.76
N HIS A 185 -7.33 10.03 -37.82
CA HIS A 185 -7.89 10.95 -36.85
C HIS A 185 -9.43 10.98 -36.87
N LEU A 186 -10.08 10.87 -38.02
CA LEU A 186 -11.53 10.75 -38.10
C LEU A 186 -12.07 9.50 -37.37
N LYS A 187 -11.39 8.36 -37.51
CA LYS A 187 -11.74 7.14 -36.75
C LYS A 187 -11.57 7.36 -35.24
N THR A 188 -10.48 8.02 -34.81
CA THR A 188 -10.22 8.38 -33.43
C THR A 188 -11.29 9.31 -32.87
N VAL A 189 -11.67 10.35 -33.63
CA VAL A 189 -12.69 11.32 -33.22
C VAL A 189 -14.05 10.65 -33.03
N ARG A 190 -14.49 9.79 -33.96
CA ARG A 190 -15.74 9.04 -33.79
C ARG A 190 -15.78 8.21 -32.52
N LYS A 191 -14.66 7.59 -32.13
CA LYS A 191 -14.57 6.82 -30.87
C LYS A 191 -14.55 7.70 -29.64
N ILE A 192 -13.97 8.88 -29.75
CA ILE A 192 -14.06 9.91 -28.71
C ILE A 192 -15.49 10.41 -28.57
N GLN A 193 -16.18 10.64 -29.71
CA GLN A 193 -17.58 11.00 -29.71
C GLN A 193 -18.44 9.96 -28.99
N ASP A 194 -18.31 8.67 -29.30
CA ASP A 194 -19.00 7.59 -28.60
C ASP A 194 -18.77 7.57 -27.08
N LEU A 195 -17.61 8.09 -26.62
CA LEU A 195 -17.27 8.18 -25.20
C LEU A 195 -17.75 9.47 -24.53
N ILE A 196 -17.92 10.55 -25.32
CA ILE A 196 -18.21 11.91 -24.83
C ILE A 196 -19.67 12.33 -25.11
N GLU A 197 -20.36 11.65 -26.03
CA GLU A 197 -21.67 12.01 -26.61
C GLU A 197 -22.74 12.37 -25.57
N ASP A 198 -22.60 11.85 -24.35
CA ASP A 198 -23.52 12.05 -23.25
C ASP A 198 -22.89 12.67 -22.00
N LEU A 199 -21.70 13.24 -22.10
CA LEU A 199 -21.15 13.99 -20.98
C LEU A 199 -22.04 15.20 -20.72
N GLU A 200 -22.82 15.12 -19.66
CA GLU A 200 -23.60 16.26 -19.19
C GLU A 200 -22.68 17.45 -18.92
N VAL A 201 -23.15 18.63 -19.30
CA VAL A 201 -22.47 19.88 -18.93
C VAL A 201 -22.31 19.89 -17.44
N PRO A 202 -21.09 19.98 -16.89
CA PRO A 202 -20.95 20.18 -15.47
C PRO A 202 -21.76 21.43 -15.08
N ASP A 203 -22.71 21.29 -14.18
CA ASP A 203 -23.33 22.46 -13.56
C ASP A 203 -22.20 23.35 -13.02
N GLN A 204 -22.28 24.66 -13.19
CA GLN A 204 -21.26 25.58 -12.65
C GLN A 204 -21.09 25.44 -11.13
N ASN A 205 -22.08 24.82 -10.48
CA ASN A 205 -22.08 24.44 -9.06
C ASN A 205 -21.62 22.99 -8.80
N GLU A 206 -21.20 22.22 -9.82
CA GLU A 206 -20.74 20.86 -9.59
C GLU A 206 -19.42 20.85 -8.82
N GLU A 207 -19.46 20.18 -7.68
CA GLU A 207 -18.34 20.10 -6.76
C GLU A 207 -17.14 19.40 -7.41
N LYS A 208 -15.96 20.00 -7.28
CA LYS A 208 -14.68 19.43 -7.67
C LYS A 208 -14.31 18.38 -6.63
N LEU A 209 -14.62 17.11 -6.92
CA LEU A 209 -14.59 16.06 -5.93
C LEU A 209 -13.29 15.25 -5.95
N VAL A 210 -12.67 15.06 -7.13
CA VAL A 210 -11.47 14.23 -7.31
C VAL A 210 -10.25 15.11 -7.54
N TRP A 211 -9.25 14.98 -6.67
CA TRP A 211 -7.96 15.63 -6.84
C TRP A 211 -7.03 14.81 -7.76
N LEU A 212 -6.94 13.50 -7.51
CA LEU A 212 -6.00 12.61 -8.17
C LEU A 212 -6.58 11.19 -8.30
N ALA A 213 -6.28 10.50 -9.39
CA ALA A 213 -6.59 9.09 -9.62
C ALA A 213 -5.34 8.31 -10.02
N GLY A 214 -4.95 7.34 -9.23
CA GLY A 214 -3.85 6.39 -9.46
C GLY A 214 -4.32 4.94 -9.38
N LEU A 215 -3.43 4.00 -9.65
CA LEU A 215 -3.71 2.58 -9.42
C LEU A 215 -3.69 2.25 -7.93
N ASN A 216 -4.56 1.33 -7.49
CA ASN A 216 -4.42 0.67 -6.20
C ASN A 216 -3.30 -0.39 -6.33
N ARG A 217 -2.10 -0.05 -5.86
CA ARG A 217 -0.87 -0.81 -6.13
C ARG A 217 -0.77 -2.07 -5.27
N GLU A 218 -0.12 -3.10 -5.80
CA GLU A 218 0.12 -4.37 -5.10
C GLU A 218 1.21 -4.25 -4.04
N ALA A 219 0.98 -4.83 -2.84
CA ALA A 219 1.96 -4.95 -1.76
C ALA A 219 2.52 -6.38 -1.69
N THR A 220 3.86 -6.54 -1.60
CA THR A 220 4.55 -7.84 -1.62
C THR A 220 5.66 -7.98 -0.56
N THR A 221 6.11 -9.21 -0.26
CA THR A 221 6.96 -9.61 0.89
C THR A 221 8.42 -9.98 0.57
N ALA A 222 9.33 -9.97 1.59
CA ALA A 222 10.73 -10.41 1.51
C ALA A 222 11.38 -10.75 2.89
N VAL A 223 12.49 -11.54 3.01
CA VAL A 223 12.79 -12.39 4.21
C VAL A 223 14.24 -12.72 4.63
N LYS A 224 14.76 -12.77 5.95
CA LYS A 224 15.70 -13.59 6.85
C LYS A 224 16.87 -12.99 7.68
N LYS A 225 17.13 -13.26 8.96
CA LYS A 225 17.91 -13.66 10.19
C LYS A 225 18.91 -12.70 10.90
N SER A 226 18.91 -12.41 12.28
CA SER A 226 19.89 -12.54 13.42
C SER A 226 20.03 -11.37 14.43
N THR A 227 19.94 -11.69 15.73
CA THR A 227 19.95 -10.73 16.86
C THR A 227 21.34 -10.45 17.46
N LEU A 228 22.27 -11.43 17.35
CA LEU A 228 23.63 -11.29 17.92
C LEU A 228 24.48 -10.20 17.25
N ALA A 229 24.33 -10.04 15.94
CA ALA A 229 25.14 -9.07 15.18
C ALA A 229 24.84 -7.61 15.54
N ILE A 230 23.63 -7.34 16.06
CA ILE A 230 23.22 -6.01 16.54
C ILE A 230 23.42 -5.83 18.05
N LYS A 231 24.01 -6.81 18.75
CA LYS A 231 24.29 -6.82 20.19
C LYS A 231 23.04 -6.68 21.09
N ALA A 232 21.87 -7.09 20.58
CA ALA A 232 20.62 -6.97 21.33
C ALA A 232 20.58 -7.87 22.57
N ASP A 233 21.15 -9.07 22.47
CA ASP A 233 21.26 -10.02 23.58
C ASP A 233 22.15 -9.50 24.71
N ALA A 234 23.27 -8.87 24.37
CA ALA A 234 24.17 -8.25 25.32
C ALA A 234 23.51 -7.03 25.99
N ALA A 235 22.88 -6.18 25.20
CA ALA A 235 22.16 -4.99 25.68
C ALA A 235 21.03 -5.37 26.64
N ARG A 236 20.21 -6.36 26.28
CA ARG A 236 19.11 -6.84 27.13
C ARG A 236 19.59 -7.37 28.46
N ARG A 237 20.66 -8.16 28.47
CA ARG A 237 21.25 -8.69 29.71
C ARG A 237 21.88 -7.60 30.60
N LEU A 238 22.64 -6.70 29.98
CA LEU A 238 23.33 -5.64 30.71
C LEU A 238 22.37 -4.66 31.36
N PHE A 239 21.34 -4.25 30.64
CA PHE A 239 20.38 -3.24 31.08
C PHE A 239 19.11 -3.83 31.70
N LYS A 240 18.96 -5.16 31.73
CA LYS A 240 17.75 -5.87 32.23
C LYS A 240 16.48 -5.31 31.60
N VAL A 241 16.49 -5.13 30.28
CA VAL A 241 15.37 -4.53 29.55
C VAL A 241 14.19 -5.50 29.53
N ASP A 242 13.01 -5.00 29.94
CA ASP A 242 11.74 -5.70 29.93
C ASP A 242 10.74 -4.93 29.04
N CYS A 243 10.39 -5.52 27.88
CA CYS A 243 9.46 -4.94 26.91
C CYS A 243 8.02 -5.41 27.10
N SER A 244 7.69 -6.15 28.16
CA SER A 244 6.36 -6.78 28.37
C SER A 244 5.20 -5.79 28.48
N SER A 245 5.48 -4.54 28.85
CA SER A 245 4.49 -3.45 28.91
C SER A 245 4.22 -2.81 27.54
N LEU A 246 5.07 -3.06 26.54
CA LEU A 246 4.97 -2.47 25.21
C LEU A 246 4.25 -3.40 24.23
N THR A 247 3.66 -2.79 23.24
CA THR A 247 2.91 -3.48 22.20
C THR A 247 3.31 -2.96 20.81
N TRP A 248 3.53 -3.87 19.87
CA TRP A 248 3.98 -3.54 18.52
C TRP A 248 3.05 -4.12 17.47
N ALA A 249 2.67 -3.34 16.47
CA ALA A 249 1.91 -3.83 15.34
C ALA A 249 2.85 -4.49 14.32
N VAL A 250 2.50 -5.68 13.86
CA VAL A 250 3.10 -6.35 12.69
C VAL A 250 2.08 -6.26 11.56
N VAL A 251 2.35 -5.38 10.60
CA VAL A 251 1.51 -5.13 9.43
C VAL A 251 2.05 -5.99 8.28
N ASP A 252 1.45 -7.20 8.10
CA ASP A 252 2.02 -8.25 7.26
C ASP A 252 0.96 -9.28 6.78
N SER A 253 1.38 -10.49 6.44
CA SER A 253 0.53 -11.60 6.00
C SER A 253 -0.14 -12.41 7.14
N GLY A 254 0.12 -12.07 8.38
CA GLY A 254 -0.41 -12.72 9.57
C GLY A 254 0.64 -13.40 10.43
N VAL A 255 0.39 -13.34 11.74
CA VAL A 255 1.21 -13.99 12.77
C VAL A 255 0.45 -15.21 13.32
N ASP A 256 1.11 -16.36 13.41
CA ASP A 256 0.52 -17.52 14.08
C ASP A 256 0.50 -17.30 15.60
N ALA A 257 -0.63 -16.80 16.09
CA ALA A 257 -0.84 -16.46 17.49
C ALA A 257 -0.74 -17.65 18.44
N ARG A 258 -0.85 -18.87 17.93
CA ARG A 258 -0.80 -20.12 18.69
C ARG A 258 0.59 -20.76 18.72
N HIS A 259 1.52 -20.28 17.89
CA HIS A 259 2.89 -20.80 17.84
C HIS A 259 3.59 -20.66 19.21
N SER A 260 4.29 -21.70 19.63
CA SER A 260 5.01 -21.74 20.92
C SER A 260 5.96 -20.57 21.16
N ALA A 261 6.53 -20.00 20.09
CA ALA A 261 7.39 -18.82 20.16
C ALA A 261 6.70 -17.55 20.69
N PHE A 262 5.37 -17.51 20.69
CA PHE A 262 4.60 -16.36 21.17
C PHE A 262 3.80 -16.64 22.42
N ARG A 263 4.05 -17.74 23.12
CA ARG A 263 3.39 -18.01 24.40
C ARG A 263 3.67 -16.91 25.42
N ALA A 264 2.65 -16.56 26.16
CA ALA A 264 2.81 -15.76 27.35
C ALA A 264 3.45 -16.59 28.46
N LYS A 265 4.20 -15.94 29.37
CA LYS A 265 4.81 -16.60 30.53
C LYS A 265 3.99 -16.32 31.78
N LYS A 266 3.97 -17.29 32.71
CA LYS A 266 3.42 -17.17 34.04
C LYS A 266 4.37 -16.29 34.91
N LYS A 267 3.94 -15.89 36.08
CA LYS A 267 4.75 -15.06 37.00
C LYS A 267 6.09 -15.71 37.44
N ASP A 268 6.14 -17.03 37.38
CA ASP A 268 7.36 -17.81 37.67
C ASP A 268 8.31 -17.94 36.45
N GLY A 269 7.95 -17.33 35.31
CA GLY A 269 8.72 -17.38 34.08
C GLY A 269 8.44 -18.61 33.19
N SER A 270 7.67 -19.59 33.65
CA SER A 270 7.27 -20.74 32.84
C SER A 270 6.23 -20.34 31.77
N PRO A 271 6.25 -20.96 30.58
CA PRO A 271 5.23 -20.70 29.58
C PRO A 271 3.87 -21.23 30.04
N TRP A 272 2.79 -20.56 29.63
CA TRP A 272 1.45 -21.08 29.81
C TRP A 272 1.24 -22.36 28.99
N ASP A 273 0.45 -23.29 29.53
CA ASP A 273 0.10 -24.54 28.84
C ASP A 273 -0.72 -24.24 27.58
N ILE A 274 -0.58 -25.07 26.56
CA ILE A 274 -1.42 -25.01 25.36
C ILE A 274 -2.83 -25.41 25.77
N PRO A 275 -3.88 -24.60 25.43
CA PRO A 275 -5.25 -25.02 25.64
C PRO A 275 -5.53 -26.33 24.87
N THR A 276 -6.13 -27.30 25.51
CA THR A 276 -6.65 -28.48 24.83
C THR A 276 -8.06 -28.18 24.30
N GLU A 277 -8.46 -28.83 23.23
CA GLU A 277 -9.78 -28.61 22.57
C GLU A 277 -10.98 -28.76 23.53
N ASN A 278 -10.80 -29.49 24.61
CA ASN A 278 -11.89 -29.85 25.56
C ASN A 278 -11.88 -29.03 26.87
N ASP A 279 -10.92 -28.13 27.11
CA ASP A 279 -10.82 -27.46 28.43
C ASP A 279 -11.55 -26.11 28.49
N GLY A 280 -12.16 -25.66 27.41
CA GLY A 280 -12.88 -24.37 27.32
C GLY A 280 -12.03 -23.15 27.56
N THR A 281 -10.71 -23.31 27.66
CA THR A 281 -9.80 -22.21 27.98
C THR A 281 -9.47 -21.39 26.74
N SER A 282 -9.51 -20.07 26.92
CA SER A 282 -9.23 -19.12 25.85
C SER A 282 -7.72 -18.90 25.69
N TRP A 283 -7.27 -18.79 24.46
CA TRP A 283 -5.92 -18.33 24.12
C TRP A 283 -5.63 -16.88 24.53
N ARG A 284 -6.65 -16.11 24.93
CA ARG A 284 -6.57 -14.66 25.16
C ARG A 284 -5.45 -14.26 26.09
N ASN A 285 -5.15 -15.01 27.14
CA ASN A 285 -4.12 -14.70 28.12
C ASN A 285 -2.89 -15.63 28.02
N ARG A 286 -2.84 -16.49 27.00
CA ARG A 286 -1.80 -17.52 26.86
C ARG A 286 -0.84 -17.23 25.70
N THR A 287 -1.16 -16.25 24.87
CA THR A 287 -0.29 -15.76 23.80
C THR A 287 0.03 -14.26 23.98
N ARG A 288 1.20 -13.87 23.53
CA ARG A 288 1.63 -12.46 23.46
C ARG A 288 1.11 -11.75 22.21
N VAL A 289 0.47 -12.46 21.28
CA VAL A 289 -0.32 -11.85 20.21
C VAL A 289 -1.65 -11.43 20.81
N VAL A 290 -1.76 -10.16 21.15
CA VAL A 290 -2.90 -9.59 21.91
C VAL A 290 -4.19 -9.63 21.11
N ALA A 291 -4.10 -9.30 19.83
CA ALA A 291 -5.23 -9.30 18.91
C ALA A 291 -4.74 -9.53 17.47
N THR A 292 -5.61 -10.11 16.68
CA THR A 292 -5.44 -10.29 15.23
C THR A 292 -6.60 -9.63 14.50
N TYR A 293 -6.31 -8.86 13.45
CA TYR A 293 -7.29 -8.20 12.58
C TYR A 293 -6.95 -8.48 11.12
N ASP A 294 -7.98 -8.82 10.33
CA ASP A 294 -7.84 -9.17 8.92
C ASP A 294 -8.36 -8.04 8.01
N PHE A 295 -7.45 -7.17 7.59
CA PHE A 295 -7.74 -6.03 6.71
C PHE A 295 -7.96 -6.42 5.25
N ASN A 296 -7.69 -7.67 4.85
CA ASN A 296 -8.08 -8.16 3.53
C ASN A 296 -9.60 -8.11 3.32
N ARG A 297 -10.38 -8.07 4.42
CA ARG A 297 -11.84 -7.96 4.42
C ARG A 297 -12.33 -6.51 4.26
N VAL A 298 -11.50 -5.51 4.52
CA VAL A 298 -11.89 -4.10 4.69
C VAL A 298 -12.64 -3.55 3.47
N ARG A 299 -12.21 -3.88 2.25
CA ARG A 299 -12.89 -3.43 1.03
C ARG A 299 -14.32 -3.94 0.92
N THR A 300 -14.56 -5.17 1.34
CA THR A 300 -15.92 -5.76 1.32
C THR A 300 -16.78 -5.16 2.42
N LEU A 301 -16.21 -4.93 3.60
CA LEU A 301 -16.93 -4.37 4.76
C LEU A 301 -17.25 -2.88 4.57
N LEU A 302 -16.42 -2.13 3.86
CA LEU A 302 -16.64 -0.71 3.57
C LEU A 302 -17.46 -0.46 2.28
N ASP A 303 -18.01 -1.50 1.68
CA ASP A 303 -18.95 -1.39 0.56
C ASP A 303 -20.37 -1.77 1.00
N PRO A 304 -21.25 -0.77 1.28
CA PRO A 304 -22.58 -1.02 1.81
C PRO A 304 -23.49 -1.84 0.87
N ASP A 305 -23.20 -1.86 -0.44
CA ASP A 305 -23.95 -2.65 -1.41
C ASP A 305 -23.59 -4.15 -1.33
N ASN A 306 -22.42 -4.48 -0.80
CA ASN A 306 -21.94 -5.86 -0.59
C ASN A 306 -22.15 -6.38 0.83
N LEU A 307 -22.60 -5.57 1.78
CA LEU A 307 -22.92 -5.98 3.14
C LEU A 307 -24.25 -6.75 3.20
N THR A 308 -24.32 -7.92 2.59
CA THR A 308 -25.47 -8.82 2.68
C THR A 308 -25.21 -9.94 3.70
N LYS A 309 -26.26 -10.46 4.35
CA LYS A 309 -26.14 -11.56 5.32
C LYS A 309 -25.41 -12.77 4.71
N SER A 310 -25.66 -13.09 3.44
CA SER A 310 -24.98 -14.17 2.71
C SER A 310 -23.47 -13.92 2.58
N LYS A 311 -23.06 -12.70 2.19
CA LYS A 311 -21.65 -12.36 2.03
C LYS A 311 -20.89 -12.33 3.35
N LEU A 312 -21.58 -11.94 4.42
CA LEU A 312 -21.01 -11.91 5.76
C LEU A 312 -20.87 -13.29 6.38
N LYS A 313 -21.81 -14.20 6.13
CA LYS A 313 -21.65 -15.62 6.49
C LYS A 313 -20.43 -16.25 5.81
N GLU A 314 -20.09 -15.80 4.59
CA GLU A 314 -18.87 -16.22 3.89
C GLU A 314 -17.61 -15.65 4.55
N LEU A 315 -17.64 -14.38 5.00
CA LEU A 315 -16.50 -13.71 5.66
C LEU A 315 -16.35 -14.12 7.13
N LEU A 316 -17.44 -14.45 7.79
CA LEU A 316 -17.54 -14.73 9.22
C LEU A 316 -18.25 -16.08 9.42
N PRO A 317 -17.65 -17.19 8.98
CA PRO A 317 -18.31 -18.52 8.98
C PRO A 317 -18.61 -19.03 10.39
N ASP A 318 -17.96 -18.50 11.40
CA ASP A 318 -18.00 -19.00 12.77
C ASP A 318 -19.05 -18.28 13.67
N ILE A 319 -19.83 -17.36 13.09
CA ILE A 319 -20.94 -16.71 13.81
C ILE A 319 -22.14 -17.65 13.84
N ASP A 320 -22.56 -18.03 15.04
CA ASP A 320 -23.74 -18.84 15.23
C ASP A 320 -25.05 -18.04 15.02
N GLU A 321 -26.20 -18.75 14.90
CA GLU A 321 -27.48 -18.11 14.61
C GLU A 321 -27.95 -17.19 15.76
N ALA A 322 -27.53 -17.43 17.01
CA ALA A 322 -27.85 -16.57 18.15
C ALA A 322 -27.08 -15.26 18.14
N GLN A 323 -25.84 -15.27 17.66
CA GLN A 323 -24.97 -14.08 17.53
C GLN A 323 -25.38 -13.19 16.35
N TRP A 324 -26.15 -13.74 15.37
CA TRP A 324 -26.56 -12.97 14.19
C TRP A 324 -27.42 -11.76 14.49
N ALA A 325 -28.20 -11.76 15.56
CA ALA A 325 -29.01 -10.59 15.93
C ALA A 325 -28.13 -9.38 16.30
N GLU A 326 -27.10 -9.60 17.12
CA GLU A 326 -26.13 -8.57 17.51
C GLU A 326 -25.29 -8.08 16.30
N VAL A 327 -24.86 -9.02 15.48
CA VAL A 327 -24.13 -8.74 14.23
C VAL A 327 -24.99 -7.92 13.27
N GLU A 328 -26.29 -8.20 13.17
CA GLU A 328 -27.21 -7.48 12.29
C GLU A 328 -27.39 -6.02 12.70
N ASP A 329 -27.45 -5.74 14.01
CA ASP A 329 -27.51 -4.36 14.53
C ASP A 329 -26.23 -3.57 14.23
N LEU A 330 -25.05 -4.17 14.46
CA LEU A 330 -23.76 -3.56 14.09
C LEU A 330 -23.68 -3.27 12.59
N LEU A 331 -24.14 -4.20 11.76
CA LEU A 331 -24.17 -4.04 10.31
C LEU A 331 -25.11 -2.94 9.86
N GLN A 332 -26.28 -2.82 10.48
CA GLN A 332 -27.20 -1.72 10.18
C GLN A 332 -26.59 -0.37 10.58
N GLY A 333 -25.87 -0.31 11.70
CA GLY A 333 -25.09 0.84 12.12
C GLY A 333 -24.03 1.22 11.09
N LEU A 334 -23.20 0.25 10.69
CA LEU A 334 -22.15 0.44 9.69
C LEU A 334 -22.74 0.87 8.34
N ARG A 335 -23.82 0.24 7.85
CA ARG A 335 -24.51 0.65 6.62
C ARG A 335 -24.97 2.08 6.67
N ARG A 336 -25.61 2.51 7.79
CA ARG A 336 -26.08 3.89 7.95
C ARG A 336 -24.92 4.88 7.94
N SER A 337 -23.83 4.58 8.64
CA SER A 337 -22.63 5.41 8.64
C SER A 337 -22.06 5.55 7.23
N LEU A 338 -21.86 4.45 6.52
CA LEU A 338 -21.33 4.46 5.14
C LEU A 338 -22.26 5.17 4.14
N GLN A 339 -23.58 5.01 4.27
CA GLN A 339 -24.56 5.68 3.39
C GLN A 339 -24.64 7.18 3.62
N THR A 340 -24.32 7.67 4.82
CA THR A 340 -24.27 9.12 5.10
C THR A 340 -22.97 9.78 4.62
N GLY A 341 -21.97 8.99 4.21
CA GLY A 341 -20.67 9.50 3.75
C GLY A 341 -19.79 10.06 4.87
N ARG A 342 -20.03 9.63 6.12
CA ARG A 342 -19.17 9.96 7.26
C ARG A 342 -17.85 9.17 7.18
N ASP A 343 -16.87 9.59 7.95
CA ASP A 343 -15.65 8.83 8.14
C ASP A 343 -15.95 7.42 8.69
N VAL A 344 -15.01 6.51 8.51
CA VAL A 344 -15.14 5.12 8.96
C VAL A 344 -15.33 5.11 10.47
N ASP A 345 -16.44 4.54 10.89
CA ASP A 345 -16.73 4.27 12.30
C ASP A 345 -16.04 2.94 12.67
N TRP A 346 -14.89 3.06 13.30
CA TRP A 346 -14.06 1.91 13.66
C TRP A 346 -14.69 1.08 14.78
N ASP A 347 -15.49 1.67 15.67
CA ASP A 347 -16.21 0.92 16.71
C ASP A 347 -17.20 -0.09 16.09
N LEU A 348 -17.84 0.32 14.98
CA LEU A 348 -18.74 -0.55 14.22
C LEU A 348 -18.02 -1.54 13.31
N LEU A 349 -16.80 -1.21 12.85
CA LEU A 349 -16.05 -2.03 11.89
C LEU A 349 -15.13 -3.06 12.57
N GLU A 350 -14.52 -2.71 13.70
CA GLU A 350 -13.51 -3.53 14.42
C GLU A 350 -13.97 -4.96 14.64
N PRO A 351 -15.21 -5.24 15.12
CA PRO A 351 -15.66 -6.61 15.37
C PRO A 351 -15.60 -7.53 14.15
N PHE A 352 -15.80 -6.99 12.94
CA PHE A 352 -15.77 -7.74 11.68
C PHE A 352 -14.36 -7.98 11.13
N LEU A 353 -13.40 -7.17 11.53
CA LEU A 353 -11.98 -7.34 11.18
C LEU A 353 -11.30 -8.34 12.12
N ARG A 354 -11.80 -8.47 13.34
CA ARG A 354 -11.18 -9.27 14.39
C ARG A 354 -11.20 -10.76 14.09
N VAL A 355 -10.05 -11.42 14.27
CA VAL A 355 -9.88 -12.87 14.17
C VAL A 355 -9.72 -13.43 15.59
N PRO A 356 -10.72 -14.15 16.12
CA PRO A 356 -10.64 -14.72 17.47
C PRO A 356 -9.56 -15.80 17.56
N HIS A 357 -8.82 -15.85 18.67
CA HIS A 357 -7.80 -16.89 18.91
C HIS A 357 -8.41 -18.16 19.56
N ARG A 358 -9.63 -18.53 19.19
CA ARG A 358 -10.35 -19.70 19.73
C ARG A 358 -10.82 -20.63 18.60
N ASP A 359 -10.91 -21.92 18.88
CA ASP A 359 -11.47 -22.86 17.93
C ASP A 359 -13.01 -22.71 17.87
N PRO A 360 -13.62 -22.97 16.69
CA PRO A 360 -12.99 -23.24 15.39
C PRO A 360 -12.60 -21.99 14.60
N SER A 361 -12.81 -20.79 15.15
CA SER A 361 -12.72 -19.49 14.43
C SER A 361 -11.29 -19.11 14.03
N TYR A 362 -10.27 -19.59 14.74
CA TYR A 362 -8.90 -19.22 14.45
C TYR A 362 -8.38 -19.90 13.20
N LYS A 363 -7.95 -19.09 12.25
CA LYS A 363 -7.23 -19.56 11.04
C LYS A 363 -5.77 -19.20 11.15
N THR A 364 -4.92 -20.23 11.27
CA THR A 364 -3.46 -20.07 11.18
C THR A 364 -3.12 -19.51 9.81
N PRO A 365 -2.29 -18.44 9.70
CA PRO A 365 -1.88 -17.91 8.41
C PRO A 365 -1.10 -18.96 7.62
N LEU A 366 -1.42 -19.13 6.35
CA LEU A 366 -0.70 -20.07 5.47
C LEU A 366 0.62 -19.45 4.97
N ASN A 367 0.66 -18.13 4.82
CA ASN A 367 1.89 -17.44 4.47
C ASN A 367 2.84 -17.38 5.67
N THR A 368 4.08 -17.76 5.43
CA THR A 368 5.10 -17.87 6.49
C THR A 368 5.76 -16.54 6.87
N HIS A 369 5.42 -15.43 6.18
CA HIS A 369 6.19 -14.20 6.28
C HIS A 369 5.93 -13.44 7.58
N GLY A 370 4.71 -13.09 7.91
CA GLY A 370 4.37 -12.30 9.10
C GLY A 370 4.78 -12.99 10.41
N THR A 371 4.57 -14.31 10.51
CA THR A 371 5.04 -15.10 11.67
C THR A 371 6.56 -15.05 11.80
N HIS A 372 7.27 -15.10 10.67
CA HIS A 372 8.73 -15.01 10.66
C HIS A 372 9.22 -13.61 11.09
N VAL A 373 8.61 -12.55 10.60
CA VAL A 373 8.86 -11.15 11.00
C VAL A 373 8.63 -10.95 12.49
N ALA A 374 7.47 -11.40 12.99
CA ALA A 374 7.13 -11.36 14.40
C ALA A 374 8.11 -12.16 15.26
N GLY A 375 8.59 -13.29 14.75
CA GLY A 375 9.60 -14.12 15.41
C GLY A 375 10.95 -13.45 15.58
N ILE A 376 11.39 -12.65 14.61
CA ILE A 376 12.61 -11.82 14.72
C ILE A 376 12.41 -10.73 15.76
N LEU A 377 11.26 -10.08 15.76
CA LEU A 377 10.93 -9.01 16.69
C LEU A 377 10.80 -9.54 18.11
N ALA A 378 9.94 -10.55 18.31
CA ALA A 378 9.43 -10.92 19.63
C ALA A 378 9.36 -12.45 19.90
N GLY A 379 9.96 -13.28 19.07
CA GLY A 379 9.97 -14.73 19.29
C GLY A 379 10.71 -15.11 20.57
N ASP A 380 10.18 -16.08 21.33
CA ASP A 380 10.83 -16.71 22.46
C ASP A 380 10.50 -18.21 22.44
N TRP A 381 11.30 -18.94 21.70
CA TRP A 381 11.04 -20.36 21.42
C TRP A 381 12.17 -21.24 21.94
N GLU A 382 11.86 -21.90 23.02
CA GLU A 382 12.63 -23.01 23.52
C GLU A 382 12.21 -24.28 22.78
N HIS A 383 13.15 -24.94 22.11
CA HIS A 383 12.83 -26.19 21.42
C HIS A 383 12.40 -27.27 22.42
N PRO A 384 11.53 -28.23 22.03
CA PRO A 384 11.15 -29.34 22.90
C PRO A 384 12.35 -30.06 23.51
N GLU A 385 12.21 -30.51 24.73
CA GLU A 385 13.23 -31.28 25.44
C GLU A 385 13.72 -32.45 24.58
N GLY A 386 15.03 -32.66 24.58
CA GLY A 386 15.68 -33.71 23.76
C GLY A 386 16.18 -33.27 22.39
N THR A 387 15.90 -32.04 21.96
CA THR A 387 16.52 -31.48 20.77
C THR A 387 17.76 -30.66 21.16
N ASN A 388 18.95 -31.04 20.72
CA ASN A 388 20.19 -30.27 20.89
C ASN A 388 20.20 -28.97 20.04
N GLN A 389 19.07 -28.26 19.93
CA GLN A 389 18.96 -27.06 19.13
C GLN A 389 18.95 -25.83 20.06
N PRO A 390 19.74 -24.77 19.75
CA PRO A 390 19.74 -23.56 20.55
C PRO A 390 18.37 -22.84 20.43
N PRO A 391 17.91 -22.19 21.50
CA PRO A 391 16.65 -21.44 21.49
C PRO A 391 16.66 -20.35 20.40
N LEU A 392 15.52 -20.10 19.80
CA LEU A 392 15.31 -18.99 18.87
C LEU A 392 14.70 -17.81 19.63
N GLN A 393 15.51 -16.79 19.90
CA GLN A 393 15.06 -15.58 20.57
C GLN A 393 15.11 -14.38 19.62
N GLY A 394 14.01 -13.65 19.55
CA GLY A 394 13.90 -12.35 18.91
C GLY A 394 14.62 -11.25 19.69
N VAL A 395 14.52 -10.03 19.18
CA VAL A 395 15.15 -8.85 19.81
C VAL A 395 14.50 -8.55 21.18
N CYS A 396 13.15 -8.62 21.25
CA CYS A 396 12.35 -8.39 22.45
C CYS A 396 11.43 -9.60 22.70
N PRO A 397 11.90 -10.69 23.34
CA PRO A 397 11.16 -11.95 23.49
C PRO A 397 9.93 -11.85 24.40
N ASP A 398 9.74 -10.76 25.09
CA ASP A 398 8.67 -10.42 26.02
C ASP A 398 7.65 -9.43 25.44
N LEU A 399 7.93 -8.82 24.28
CA LEU A 399 7.09 -7.83 23.61
C LEU A 399 5.73 -8.41 23.21
N ARG A 400 4.68 -7.61 23.34
CA ARG A 400 3.31 -7.93 22.91
C ARG A 400 3.09 -7.51 21.46
N ILE A 401 2.28 -8.26 20.72
CA ILE A 401 2.07 -8.08 19.28
C ILE A 401 0.59 -7.83 18.98
N TYR A 402 0.31 -6.87 18.10
CA TYR A 402 -0.90 -6.78 17.31
C TYR A 402 -0.62 -7.33 15.90
N ASP A 403 -1.36 -8.35 15.50
CA ASP A 403 -1.30 -8.94 14.16
C ASP A 403 -2.29 -8.23 13.25
N LEU A 404 -1.80 -7.42 12.31
CA LEU A 404 -2.61 -6.69 11.32
C LEU A 404 -2.36 -7.29 9.94
N ARG A 405 -3.27 -8.17 9.51
CA ARG A 405 -3.17 -8.89 8.24
C ARG A 405 -3.61 -8.01 7.08
N VAL A 406 -2.67 -7.60 6.25
CA VAL A 406 -2.90 -6.76 5.05
C VAL A 406 -2.53 -7.49 3.76
N LEU A 407 -1.87 -8.65 3.88
CA LEU A 407 -1.48 -9.51 2.77
C LEU A 407 -2.21 -10.85 2.93
N ASP A 408 -2.64 -11.42 1.82
CA ASP A 408 -3.29 -12.72 1.75
C ASP A 408 -2.30 -13.90 1.91
N ASP A 409 -2.81 -15.12 1.84
CA ASP A 409 -2.01 -16.34 1.95
C ASP A 409 -0.96 -16.50 0.83
N SER A 410 -1.12 -15.82 -0.30
CA SER A 410 -0.12 -15.74 -1.38
C SER A 410 0.95 -14.68 -1.13
N GLY A 411 0.81 -13.86 -0.09
CA GLY A 411 1.68 -12.74 0.24
C GLY A 411 1.39 -11.49 -0.59
N ARG A 412 0.19 -11.38 -1.14
CA ARG A 412 -0.29 -10.23 -1.91
C ARG A 412 -1.33 -9.45 -1.14
N GLY A 413 -1.31 -8.15 -1.31
CA GLY A 413 -2.30 -7.24 -0.75
C GLY A 413 -2.40 -5.99 -1.59
N ASP A 414 -3.23 -5.07 -1.17
CA ASP A 414 -3.37 -3.78 -1.81
C ASP A 414 -3.01 -2.62 -0.85
N GLU A 415 -2.70 -1.47 -1.42
CA GLU A 415 -2.32 -0.27 -0.67
C GLU A 415 -3.45 0.18 0.27
N PHE A 416 -4.71 -0.02 -0.12
CA PHE A 416 -5.87 0.36 0.69
C PHE A 416 -5.97 -0.42 1.99
N SER A 417 -5.69 -1.72 1.98
CA SER A 417 -5.64 -2.56 3.18
C SER A 417 -4.54 -2.09 4.15
N VAL A 418 -3.38 -1.67 3.62
CA VAL A 418 -2.30 -1.10 4.43
C VAL A 418 -2.70 0.24 5.02
N LEU A 419 -3.32 1.12 4.23
CA LEU A 419 -3.85 2.42 4.70
C LEU A 419 -4.86 2.23 5.84
N ALA A 420 -5.81 1.30 5.67
CA ALA A 420 -6.82 1.01 6.67
C ALA A 420 -6.20 0.50 7.99
N ALA A 421 -5.19 -0.38 7.91
CA ALA A 421 -4.47 -0.86 9.09
C ALA A 421 -3.72 0.27 9.82
N LEU A 422 -3.07 1.18 9.09
CA LEU A 422 -2.40 2.34 9.67
C LEU A 422 -3.38 3.32 10.33
N GLN A 423 -4.53 3.57 9.70
CA GLN A 423 -5.59 4.39 10.28
C GLN A 423 -6.17 3.75 11.54
N PHE A 424 -6.31 2.43 11.55
CA PHE A 424 -6.76 1.69 12.72
C PHE A 424 -5.78 1.78 13.90
N ILE A 425 -4.46 1.79 13.64
CA ILE A 425 -3.46 2.04 14.69
C ILE A 425 -3.68 3.42 15.33
N ARG A 426 -3.92 4.45 14.52
CA ARG A 426 -4.22 5.79 15.02
C ARG A 426 -5.52 5.83 15.82
N TYR A 427 -6.56 5.17 15.32
CA TYR A 427 -7.85 5.06 15.99
C TYR A 427 -7.68 4.43 17.38
N LEU A 428 -7.00 3.28 17.48
CA LEU A 428 -6.78 2.61 18.76
C LEU A 428 -6.07 3.50 19.78
N ASN A 429 -5.05 4.25 19.36
CA ASN A 429 -4.32 5.14 20.26
C ASN A 429 -5.11 6.41 20.60
N ALA A 430 -5.98 6.89 19.73
CA ALA A 430 -6.81 8.08 19.98
C ALA A 430 -7.99 7.82 20.93
N HIS A 431 -8.43 6.56 21.06
CA HIS A 431 -9.57 6.18 21.89
C HIS A 431 -9.19 5.68 23.29
N HIS A 432 -7.90 5.76 23.64
CA HIS A 432 -7.39 5.38 24.96
C HIS A 432 -6.49 6.48 25.54
N ASP A 433 -6.46 6.62 26.85
CA ASP A 433 -5.59 7.56 27.57
C ASP A 433 -4.13 7.10 27.64
N TYR A 434 -3.81 6.01 26.95
CA TYR A 434 -2.47 5.41 26.89
C TYR A 434 -2.20 4.85 25.50
N PHE A 435 -0.92 4.69 25.15
CA PHE A 435 -0.55 4.04 23.89
C PHE A 435 -0.93 2.55 23.90
N VAL A 436 -1.90 2.18 23.08
CA VAL A 436 -2.25 0.78 22.81
C VAL A 436 -1.18 0.12 21.93
N ILE A 437 -0.71 0.85 20.92
CA ILE A 437 0.33 0.45 19.98
C ILE A 437 1.44 1.49 19.99
N HIS A 438 2.64 1.07 20.40
CA HIS A 438 3.81 1.93 20.57
C HIS A 438 4.63 2.07 19.28
N GLY A 439 4.56 1.08 18.41
CA GLY A 439 5.22 1.09 17.11
C GLY A 439 4.62 0.08 16.15
N ALA A 440 4.97 0.25 14.88
CA ALA A 440 4.53 -0.60 13.77
C ALA A 440 5.73 -1.04 12.91
N ASN A 441 5.74 -2.31 12.52
CA ASN A 441 6.69 -2.90 11.59
C ASN A 441 6.00 -3.20 10.27
N LEU A 442 6.45 -2.55 9.19
CA LEU A 442 5.97 -2.72 7.84
C LEU A 442 7.04 -3.43 7.00
N SER A 443 7.03 -4.76 7.06
CA SER A 443 7.93 -5.58 6.27
C SER A 443 7.38 -5.86 4.87
N LEU A 444 6.82 -4.86 4.23
CA LEU A 444 6.22 -4.90 2.90
C LEU A 444 6.86 -3.88 1.97
N SER A 445 6.56 -3.99 0.68
CA SER A 445 7.18 -3.18 -0.36
C SER A 445 6.14 -2.85 -1.43
N ILE A 446 5.90 -1.57 -1.63
CA ILE A 446 5.10 -1.04 -2.72
C ILE A 446 6.05 -0.29 -3.65
N ARG A 447 6.08 -0.65 -4.94
CA ARG A 447 6.96 0.03 -5.89
C ARG A 447 6.58 1.50 -5.99
N HIS A 448 7.58 2.36 -5.83
CA HIS A 448 7.41 3.79 -6.03
C HIS A 448 7.57 4.13 -7.52
N ASP A 449 6.60 4.85 -8.06
CA ASP A 449 6.69 5.40 -9.40
C ASP A 449 6.98 6.91 -9.30
N VAL A 450 8.22 7.26 -9.54
CA VAL A 450 8.72 8.65 -9.40
C VAL A 450 8.11 9.61 -10.42
N SER A 451 7.48 9.11 -11.47
CA SER A 451 6.82 9.96 -12.47
C SER A 451 5.43 10.40 -12.03
N ASN A 452 4.78 9.65 -11.13
CA ASN A 452 3.40 9.86 -10.73
C ASN A 452 3.25 10.55 -9.37
N TYR A 453 4.14 10.24 -8.44
CA TYR A 453 4.11 10.81 -7.09
C TYR A 453 5.42 11.50 -6.75
N ALA A 454 5.33 12.63 -6.06
CA ALA A 454 6.49 13.17 -5.36
C ALA A 454 6.98 12.12 -4.35
N CYS A 455 8.29 11.94 -4.26
CA CYS A 455 8.87 10.88 -3.46
C CYS A 455 8.52 11.03 -1.96
N GLY A 456 8.03 9.97 -1.36
CA GLY A 456 7.54 9.97 0.02
C GLY A 456 6.17 10.65 0.21
N ARG A 457 5.43 10.92 -0.87
CA ARG A 457 4.10 11.55 -0.86
C ARG A 457 3.00 10.66 -1.44
N THR A 458 3.25 9.36 -1.54
CA THR A 458 2.19 8.41 -1.85
C THR A 458 1.21 8.31 -0.68
N PRO A 459 -0.03 7.86 -0.91
CA PRO A 459 -1.02 7.73 0.16
C PRO A 459 -0.52 6.95 1.38
N VAL A 460 0.20 5.85 1.17
CA VAL A 460 0.77 5.05 2.26
C VAL A 460 1.89 5.80 3.00
N CYS A 461 2.73 6.56 2.30
CA CYS A 461 3.76 7.39 2.93
C CYS A 461 3.13 8.49 3.78
N GLU A 462 2.14 9.21 3.25
CA GLU A 462 1.41 10.25 3.98
C GLU A 462 0.72 9.70 5.24
N GLU A 463 0.14 8.50 5.16
CA GLU A 463 -0.48 7.90 6.33
C GLU A 463 0.57 7.45 7.37
N CYS A 464 1.72 6.94 6.93
CA CYS A 464 2.84 6.67 7.83
C CYS A 464 3.33 7.94 8.55
N GLU A 465 3.42 9.09 7.85
CA GLU A 465 3.75 10.38 8.47
C GLU A 465 2.74 10.75 9.57
N ARG A 466 1.43 10.53 9.33
CA ARG A 466 0.39 10.78 10.33
C ARG A 466 0.52 9.85 11.54
N VAL A 467 0.84 8.59 11.33
CA VAL A 467 1.07 7.61 12.41
C VAL A 467 2.28 8.02 13.25
N VAL A 468 3.38 8.44 12.61
CA VAL A 468 4.59 8.92 13.31
C VAL A 468 4.30 10.21 14.08
N ASN A 469 3.58 11.15 13.48
CA ASN A 469 3.19 12.40 14.15
C ASN A 469 2.27 12.19 15.36
N ASN A 470 1.56 11.04 15.41
CA ASN A 470 0.81 10.62 16.61
C ASN A 470 1.69 9.88 17.64
N GLY A 471 3.00 9.89 17.49
CA GLY A 471 3.97 9.33 18.45
C GLY A 471 4.29 7.85 18.28
N VAL A 472 3.72 7.17 17.28
CA VAL A 472 3.99 5.75 17.01
C VAL A 472 5.25 5.61 16.16
N VAL A 473 6.20 4.78 16.57
CA VAL A 473 7.40 4.51 15.77
C VAL A 473 7.03 3.61 14.59
N VAL A 474 7.27 4.09 13.38
CA VAL A 474 7.06 3.30 12.16
C VAL A 474 8.41 2.87 11.58
N VAL A 475 8.59 1.57 11.42
CA VAL A 475 9.79 0.96 10.83
C VAL A 475 9.39 0.24 9.56
N ALA A 476 10.05 0.55 8.44
CA ALA A 476 9.77 -0.05 7.15
C ALA A 476 11.00 -0.68 6.49
N ALA A 477 10.78 -1.72 5.72
CA ALA A 477 11.78 -2.32 4.85
C ALA A 477 12.12 -1.35 3.71
N ALA A 478 13.41 -1.23 3.35
CA ALA A 478 13.83 -0.41 2.21
C ALA A 478 13.40 -1.00 0.84
N GLY A 479 13.12 -2.30 0.79
CA GLY A 479 12.83 -3.04 -0.43
C GLY A 479 14.01 -3.92 -0.89
N ASN A 480 13.74 -4.77 -1.88
CA ASN A 480 14.72 -5.75 -2.36
C ASN A 480 15.05 -5.56 -3.86
N LEU A 481 14.99 -4.31 -4.32
CA LEU A 481 15.24 -3.93 -5.71
C LEU A 481 16.67 -3.41 -5.95
N GLY A 482 17.62 -3.66 -5.02
CA GLY A 482 19.02 -3.22 -5.15
C GLY A 482 19.79 -3.89 -6.28
N MET A 483 19.27 -4.96 -6.88
CA MET A 483 19.80 -5.62 -8.06
C MET A 483 18.69 -5.88 -9.07
N VAL A 484 18.98 -5.64 -10.34
CA VAL A 484 18.09 -5.91 -11.46
C VAL A 484 18.77 -6.77 -12.51
N LYS A 485 17.96 -7.55 -13.22
CA LYS A 485 18.40 -8.35 -14.37
C LYS A 485 17.91 -7.66 -15.64
N TYR A 486 18.86 -7.27 -16.48
CA TYR A 486 18.60 -6.71 -17.79
C TYR A 486 18.69 -7.79 -18.86
N ARG A 487 17.68 -7.91 -19.71
CA ARG A 487 17.78 -8.71 -20.94
C ARG A 487 18.44 -7.86 -22.02
N THR A 488 19.55 -8.34 -22.55
CA THR A 488 20.25 -7.76 -23.70
C THR A 488 20.27 -8.72 -24.86
N LEU A 489 20.72 -8.28 -26.02
CA LEU A 489 20.90 -9.16 -27.18
C LEU A 489 21.91 -10.30 -26.91
N ASP A 490 22.89 -10.04 -26.05
CA ASP A 490 23.95 -11.00 -25.69
C ASP A 490 23.61 -11.86 -24.46
N GLY A 491 22.39 -11.73 -23.90
CA GLY A 491 21.96 -12.52 -22.75
C GLY A 491 21.41 -11.69 -21.58
N VAL A 492 21.47 -12.25 -20.37
CA VAL A 492 21.00 -11.60 -19.15
C VAL A 492 22.19 -10.99 -18.41
N LEU A 493 22.20 -9.66 -18.28
CA LEU A 493 23.13 -8.94 -17.42
C LEU A 493 22.50 -8.66 -16.05
N GLU A 494 23.27 -8.84 -14.98
CA GLU A 494 22.89 -8.45 -13.62
C GLU A 494 23.59 -7.15 -13.26
N GLY A 495 22.84 -6.14 -12.80
CA GLY A 495 23.36 -4.84 -12.42
C GLY A 495 22.77 -4.33 -11.11
N TYR A 496 23.49 -3.47 -10.44
CA TYR A 496 22.98 -2.78 -9.28
C TYR A 496 21.99 -1.67 -9.67
N ASN A 497 20.94 -1.52 -8.88
CA ASN A 497 19.91 -0.52 -9.07
C ASN A 497 20.00 0.54 -7.96
N ALA A 498 20.33 1.76 -8.33
CA ALA A 498 20.24 2.94 -7.44
C ALA A 498 18.82 3.50 -7.46
N ILE A 499 18.48 4.35 -6.47
CA ILE A 499 17.15 4.98 -6.34
C ILE A 499 16.05 3.90 -6.35
N SER A 500 16.24 2.87 -5.54
CA SER A 500 15.41 1.66 -5.56
C SER A 500 14.63 1.45 -4.27
N VAL A 501 14.64 2.42 -3.34
CA VAL A 501 13.83 2.37 -2.12
C VAL A 501 12.35 2.35 -2.48
N THR A 502 11.61 1.46 -1.85
CA THR A 502 10.18 1.28 -2.08
C THR A 502 9.35 1.92 -0.98
N ASP A 503 8.07 2.22 -1.25
CA ASP A 503 7.16 2.73 -0.25
C ASP A 503 6.74 1.62 0.74
N PRO A 504 6.52 1.97 2.02
CA PRO A 504 6.58 3.32 2.63
C PRO A 504 7.99 3.78 3.04
N GLY A 505 9.06 3.08 2.66
CA GLY A 505 10.44 3.44 3.00
C GLY A 505 10.89 4.82 2.50
N ASN A 506 10.20 5.40 1.50
CA ASN A 506 10.46 6.76 1.03
C ASN A 506 9.88 7.85 1.94
N ALA A 507 8.99 7.52 2.89
CA ALA A 507 8.47 8.49 3.85
C ALA A 507 9.61 9.02 4.74
N GLU A 508 9.57 10.32 5.06
CA GLU A 508 10.67 10.99 5.73
C GLU A 508 10.84 10.55 7.18
N SER A 509 9.73 10.53 7.95
CA SER A 509 9.74 10.22 9.39
C SER A 509 9.85 8.71 9.67
N VAL A 510 9.54 7.85 8.72
CA VAL A 510 9.66 6.40 8.83
C VAL A 510 11.13 6.00 8.99
N ILE A 511 11.43 5.04 9.85
CA ILE A 511 12.77 4.43 9.95
C ILE A 511 12.89 3.37 8.86
N THR A 512 13.61 3.70 7.80
CA THR A 512 13.79 2.83 6.63
C THR A 512 15.03 1.99 6.76
N VAL A 513 14.87 0.67 6.66
CA VAL A 513 15.92 -0.29 7.02
C VAL A 513 16.38 -1.09 5.80
N GLY A 514 17.66 -0.97 5.47
CA GLY A 514 18.35 -1.83 4.51
C GLY A 514 18.89 -3.12 5.17
N ALA A 515 19.35 -4.06 4.35
CA ALA A 515 19.78 -5.38 4.79
C ALA A 515 21.31 -5.58 4.74
N THR A 516 21.85 -6.29 5.75
CA THR A 516 23.24 -6.76 5.80
C THR A 516 23.32 -8.27 6.01
N HIS A 517 24.52 -8.83 5.80
CA HIS A 517 24.79 -10.21 6.18
C HIS A 517 24.73 -10.40 7.72
N ARG A 518 24.16 -11.52 8.16
CA ARG A 518 23.84 -11.80 9.58
C ARG A 518 25.01 -11.85 10.55
N TYR A 519 26.18 -12.36 10.14
CA TYR A 519 27.32 -12.62 11.03
C TYR A 519 28.55 -11.75 10.78
N ARG A 520 28.72 -11.28 9.56
CA ARG A 520 29.93 -10.54 9.17
C ARG A 520 29.56 -9.30 8.33
N PRO A 521 28.80 -8.36 8.90
CA PRO A 521 28.37 -7.17 8.17
C PRO A 521 29.56 -6.30 7.72
N HIS A 522 30.63 -6.22 8.52
CA HIS A 522 31.84 -5.48 8.15
C HIS A 522 32.58 -6.10 6.95
N SER A 523 32.58 -7.44 6.82
CA SER A 523 33.24 -8.15 5.71
C SER A 523 32.41 -8.15 4.45
N TYR A 524 31.12 -8.50 4.57
CA TYR A 524 30.20 -8.65 3.43
C TYR A 524 29.42 -7.38 3.10
N GLY A 525 29.31 -6.44 4.05
CA GLY A 525 28.62 -5.17 3.85
C GLY A 525 27.12 -5.28 3.70
N VAL A 526 26.56 -4.37 2.91
CA VAL A 526 25.13 -4.33 2.57
C VAL A 526 24.82 -5.43 1.57
N SER A 527 23.74 -6.17 1.80
CA SER A 527 23.30 -7.27 0.94
C SER A 527 22.97 -6.75 -0.48
N TYR A 528 23.37 -7.53 -1.50
CA TYR A 528 23.26 -7.14 -2.90
C TYR A 528 21.83 -6.79 -3.35
N PHE A 529 20.83 -7.45 -2.77
CA PHE A 529 19.41 -7.22 -3.05
C PHE A 529 18.83 -6.01 -2.34
N SER A 530 19.48 -5.49 -1.27
CA SER A 530 18.96 -4.37 -0.49
C SER A 530 18.77 -3.14 -1.36
N SER A 531 17.57 -2.58 -1.36
CA SER A 531 17.30 -1.31 -2.04
C SER A 531 18.16 -0.18 -1.48
N ARG A 532 18.49 0.78 -2.34
CA ARG A 532 19.47 1.85 -2.10
C ARG A 532 18.90 3.19 -2.48
N GLY A 533 19.40 4.21 -1.78
CA GLY A 533 19.12 5.58 -2.10
C GLY A 533 19.95 6.13 -3.31
N PRO A 534 19.89 7.45 -3.46
CA PRO A 534 18.98 8.36 -2.74
C PRO A 534 17.50 8.04 -3.01
N THR A 535 16.58 8.71 -2.30
CA THR A 535 15.18 8.75 -2.72
C THR A 535 15.06 9.51 -4.04
N GLY A 536 13.93 9.42 -4.74
CA GLY A 536 13.71 10.12 -6.00
C GLY A 536 13.82 11.65 -5.91
N ASP A 537 13.67 12.22 -4.70
CA ASP A 537 13.86 13.65 -4.39
C ASP A 537 15.21 13.96 -3.73
N GLY A 538 16.15 12.99 -3.69
CA GLY A 538 17.54 13.19 -3.27
C GLY A 538 17.82 13.03 -1.77
N ARG A 539 16.83 12.66 -0.95
CA ARG A 539 17.05 12.41 0.49
C ARG A 539 17.87 11.13 0.71
N ALA A 540 18.64 11.11 1.80
CA ALA A 540 19.42 9.94 2.17
C ALA A 540 18.48 8.85 2.78
N LYS A 541 18.37 7.73 2.07
CA LYS A 541 17.74 6.49 2.50
C LYS A 541 18.59 5.30 2.01
N PRO A 542 18.54 4.13 2.67
CA PRO A 542 17.85 3.85 3.94
C PRO A 542 18.42 4.70 5.09
N ASP A 543 17.71 4.78 6.23
CA ASP A 543 18.20 5.50 7.41
C ASP A 543 19.36 4.76 8.08
N LEU A 544 19.26 3.43 8.15
CA LEU A 544 20.29 2.53 8.66
C LEU A 544 20.10 1.12 8.08
N VAL A 545 21.01 0.21 8.39
CA VAL A 545 20.95 -1.19 7.97
C VAL A 545 20.94 -2.13 9.17
N ALA A 546 20.34 -3.30 9.02
CA ALA A 546 20.32 -4.36 10.01
C ALA A 546 20.43 -5.74 9.34
N PRO A 547 20.67 -6.83 10.09
CA PRO A 547 20.76 -8.16 9.52
C PRO A 547 19.49 -8.57 8.79
N GLY A 548 19.59 -8.85 7.50
CA GLY A 548 18.48 -9.22 6.62
C GLY A 548 18.79 -10.41 5.71
N GLU A 549 19.97 -11.03 5.82
CA GLU A 549 20.39 -12.14 4.98
C GLU A 549 20.53 -13.42 5.79
N LYS A 550 19.92 -14.51 5.32
CA LYS A 550 19.95 -15.85 5.94
C LYS A 550 19.42 -15.89 7.39
N ILE A 551 18.29 -15.27 7.73
CA ILE A 551 17.70 -15.19 9.09
C ILE A 551 16.78 -16.40 9.40
N THR A 552 16.93 -17.14 10.47
CA THR A 552 16.02 -18.19 10.91
C THR A 552 15.10 -17.67 12.01
N ALA A 553 13.80 -17.84 11.80
CA ALA A 553 12.79 -17.48 12.76
C ALA A 553 11.61 -18.48 12.68
N PRO A 554 10.70 -18.45 13.67
CA PRO A 554 9.48 -19.22 13.63
C PRO A 554 8.66 -18.98 12.37
N ILE A 555 7.99 -20.02 11.88
CA ILE A 555 6.97 -19.94 10.82
C ILE A 555 5.74 -20.73 11.28
N PRO A 556 4.55 -20.53 10.70
CA PRO A 556 3.33 -21.22 11.13
C PRO A 556 3.49 -22.75 11.24
N GLY A 557 2.76 -23.34 12.17
CA GLY A 557 2.73 -24.80 12.35
C GLY A 557 3.92 -25.33 13.15
N GLU A 558 4.39 -24.63 14.19
CA GLU A 558 5.48 -25.05 15.08
C GLU A 558 6.80 -25.35 14.32
N ALA A 559 7.03 -24.63 13.22
CA ALA A 559 8.19 -24.82 12.38
C ALA A 559 9.11 -23.60 12.38
N LYS A 560 10.30 -23.75 11.84
CA LYS A 560 11.22 -22.64 11.57
C LYS A 560 11.59 -22.58 10.11
N GLY A 561 11.67 -21.37 9.62
CA GLY A 561 12.07 -21.09 8.25
C GLY A 561 13.35 -20.26 8.18
N ARG A 562 13.98 -20.27 7.01
CA ARG A 562 15.13 -19.44 6.72
C ARG A 562 14.88 -18.65 5.43
N LYS A 563 15.03 -17.29 5.48
CA LYS A 563 14.62 -16.39 4.38
C LYS A 563 15.59 -15.17 4.21
N ASP A 564 15.57 -14.36 3.10
CA ASP A 564 16.43 -13.22 2.77
C ASP A 564 15.62 -11.96 2.44
N GLY A 565 15.99 -10.76 2.94
CA GLY A 565 15.33 -9.51 2.58
C GLY A 565 15.45 -8.40 3.62
N THR A 566 15.14 -7.19 3.21
CA THR A 566 15.04 -6.00 4.07
C THR A 566 13.91 -6.11 5.08
N SER A 567 12.88 -6.91 4.78
CA SER A 567 11.79 -7.22 5.70
C SER A 567 12.22 -7.95 6.97
N MET A 568 13.42 -8.53 7.01
CA MET A 568 13.99 -9.10 8.24
C MET A 568 14.94 -8.16 8.93
N ALA A 569 15.45 -7.21 8.22
CA ALA A 569 16.19 -6.12 8.80
C ALA A 569 15.26 -5.21 9.63
N ALA A 570 14.09 -4.88 9.10
CA ALA A 570 13.11 -4.01 9.77
C ALA A 570 12.72 -4.46 11.19
N PRO A 571 12.32 -5.73 11.44
CA PRO A 571 11.95 -6.14 12.80
C PRO A 571 13.12 -6.11 13.81
N HIS A 572 14.37 -6.16 13.39
CA HIS A 572 15.51 -5.93 14.28
C HIS A 572 15.52 -4.48 14.80
N VAL A 573 15.24 -3.52 13.93
CA VAL A 573 15.18 -2.10 14.28
C VAL A 573 13.93 -1.80 15.11
N SER A 574 12.80 -2.41 14.78
CA SER A 574 11.58 -2.35 15.58
C SER A 574 11.82 -2.80 17.02
N GLY A 575 12.54 -3.91 17.21
CA GLY A 575 12.90 -4.41 18.53
C GLY A 575 13.86 -3.47 19.26
N ALA A 576 14.83 -2.87 18.58
CA ALA A 576 15.73 -1.88 19.17
C ALA A 576 14.98 -0.63 19.65
N ALA A 577 14.03 -0.15 18.87
CA ALA A 577 13.16 0.96 19.25
C ALA A 577 12.31 0.61 20.49
N ALA A 578 11.75 -0.59 20.54
CA ALA A 578 11.02 -1.07 21.71
C ALA A 578 11.92 -1.17 22.96
N MET A 579 13.18 -1.63 22.84
CA MET A 579 14.13 -1.67 23.95
C MET A 579 14.48 -0.28 24.49
N LEU A 580 14.59 0.73 23.63
CA LEU A 580 14.78 2.12 24.04
C LEU A 580 13.59 2.63 24.87
N MET A 581 12.37 2.41 24.41
CA MET A 581 11.15 2.79 25.14
C MET A 581 10.97 2.03 26.44
N ALA A 582 11.32 0.73 26.46
CA ALA A 582 11.21 -0.09 27.66
C ALA A 582 12.12 0.39 28.78
N ARG A 583 13.34 0.80 28.44
CA ARG A 583 14.31 1.35 29.38
C ARG A 583 14.01 2.80 29.75
N HIS A 584 13.56 3.60 28.82
CA HIS A 584 13.30 5.03 28.91
C HIS A 584 11.86 5.31 28.54
N LYS A 585 10.94 5.20 29.50
CA LYS A 585 9.50 5.34 29.28
C LYS A 585 9.11 6.72 28.76
N GLU A 586 9.93 7.74 29.02
CA GLU A 586 9.79 9.08 28.48
C GLU A 586 9.98 9.18 26.95
N PHE A 587 10.40 8.10 26.32
CA PHE A 587 10.48 8.02 24.85
C PHE A 587 9.23 7.44 24.18
N VAL A 588 8.26 7.01 24.97
CA VAL A 588 6.95 6.65 24.42
C VAL A 588 6.30 7.92 23.87
N GLY A 589 5.92 7.89 22.60
CA GLY A 589 5.44 9.07 21.88
C GLY A 589 6.52 9.88 21.16
N GLU A 590 7.79 9.61 21.37
CA GLU A 590 8.93 10.39 20.84
C GLU A 590 9.60 9.69 19.65
N ALA A 591 8.80 9.34 18.62
CA ALA A 591 9.25 8.54 17.46
C ALA A 591 10.47 9.13 16.75
N SER A 592 10.49 10.45 16.55
CA SER A 592 11.61 11.16 15.89
C SER A 592 12.90 11.11 16.71
N LYS A 593 12.80 11.16 18.06
CA LYS A 593 13.94 11.04 18.96
C LYS A 593 14.53 9.64 18.91
N ILE A 594 13.68 8.61 18.89
CA ILE A 594 14.11 7.21 18.76
C ILE A 594 14.83 7.00 17.42
N LYS A 595 14.26 7.49 16.30
CA LYS A 595 14.91 7.44 14.99
C LYS A 595 16.31 8.06 15.04
N ARG A 596 16.42 9.27 15.60
CA ARG A 596 17.69 9.98 15.72
C ARG A 596 18.71 9.18 16.52
N ILE A 597 18.35 8.67 17.70
CA ILE A 597 19.26 7.87 18.55
C ILE A 597 19.76 6.64 17.79
N LEU A 598 18.87 5.88 17.17
CA LEU A 598 19.25 4.68 16.41
C LEU A 598 20.19 4.98 15.25
N CYS A 599 20.00 6.11 14.57
CA CYS A 599 20.88 6.55 13.49
C CYS A 599 22.23 7.06 13.99
N GLU A 600 22.25 7.91 15.00
CA GLU A 600 23.49 8.50 15.56
C GLU A 600 24.40 7.47 16.23
N THR A 601 23.84 6.38 16.72
CA THR A 601 24.58 5.31 17.40
C THR A 601 24.89 4.11 16.50
N ALA A 602 24.45 4.13 15.24
CA ALA A 602 24.75 3.08 14.29
C ALA A 602 26.26 2.92 14.06
N THR A 603 26.70 1.69 13.79
CA THR A 603 28.11 1.39 13.52
C THR A 603 28.39 1.54 12.03
N ASP A 604 29.27 2.44 11.67
CA ASP A 604 29.72 2.65 10.28
C ASP A 604 30.37 1.38 9.73
N LEU A 605 29.89 0.91 8.57
CA LEU A 605 30.47 -0.22 7.84
C LEU A 605 31.50 0.21 6.79
N GLY A 606 31.82 1.51 6.71
CA GLY A 606 32.72 2.05 5.71
C GLY A 606 32.16 1.96 4.29
N ARG A 607 30.84 2.05 4.13
CA ARG A 607 30.14 2.05 2.85
C ARG A 607 29.53 3.42 2.57
N GLU A 608 29.26 3.66 1.31
CA GLU A 608 28.59 4.87 0.88
C GLU A 608 27.20 5.01 1.54
N ARG A 609 26.80 6.26 1.89
CA ARG A 609 25.62 6.56 2.70
C ARG A 609 24.30 6.03 2.10
N TYR A 610 24.17 6.05 0.78
CA TYR A 610 22.97 5.54 0.11
C TYR A 610 22.85 4.01 0.15
N PHE A 611 23.89 3.29 0.56
CA PHE A 611 23.88 1.85 0.78
C PHE A 611 23.59 1.50 2.23
N GLN A 612 24.25 2.12 3.18
CA GLN A 612 24.21 1.74 4.59
C GLN A 612 23.40 2.71 5.48
N GLY A 613 22.96 3.87 4.97
CA GLY A 613 22.42 4.94 5.80
C GLY A 613 23.46 5.47 6.78
N SER A 614 23.08 5.56 8.05
CA SER A 614 24.00 5.90 9.15
C SER A 614 24.91 4.74 9.56
N GLY A 615 24.69 3.54 9.03
CA GLY A 615 25.45 2.35 9.35
C GLY A 615 24.59 1.22 9.89
N MET A 616 25.24 0.21 10.47
CA MET A 616 24.55 -0.94 11.04
C MET A 616 24.01 -0.64 12.44
N LEU A 617 22.79 -1.08 12.70
CA LEU A 617 22.15 -1.04 14.01
C LEU A 617 23.06 -1.60 15.12
N ASP A 618 23.26 -0.83 16.19
CA ASP A 618 23.99 -1.22 17.39
C ASP A 618 23.15 -0.92 18.64
N VAL A 619 22.41 -1.92 19.10
CA VAL A 619 21.47 -1.78 20.23
C VAL A 619 22.18 -1.47 21.53
N LEU A 620 23.35 -2.06 21.74
CA LEU A 620 24.13 -1.82 22.96
C LEU A 620 24.58 -0.36 23.03
N ARG A 621 25.11 0.17 21.94
CA ARG A 621 25.54 1.56 21.85
C ARG A 621 24.37 2.54 21.96
N ALA A 622 23.22 2.20 21.38
CA ALA A 622 22.01 3.00 21.49
C ALA A 622 21.54 3.14 22.95
N LEU A 623 21.52 2.05 23.70
CA LEU A 623 21.14 2.07 25.13
C LEU A 623 22.21 2.69 26.05
N GLN A 624 23.46 2.76 25.61
CA GLN A 624 24.57 3.41 26.34
C GLN A 624 24.64 4.93 26.13
N SER A 625 24.04 5.42 25.05
CA SER A 625 24.12 6.84 24.66
C SER A 625 23.15 7.75 25.40
N ILE A 626 22.30 7.17 26.26
CA ILE A 626 21.22 7.87 26.96
C ILE A 626 21.51 7.90 28.46
#